data_b6e9437d1ed5124779c294e8bfbcc748
#
_entry.id   b6e9437d1ed5124779c294e8bfbcc748
#
_cell.length_a   1.000
_cell.length_b   1.000
_cell.length_c   1.000
_cell.angle_alpha   90.00
_cell.angle_beta   90.00
_cell.angle_gamma   90.00
#
_symmetry.space_group_name_H-M   'P 1'
#
loop_
_entity.id
_entity.type
_entity.pdbx_description
1 polymer ?
#
loop_
_entity_poly.entity_id
_entity_poly.type
_entity_poly.pdbx_seq_one_letter_code
_entity_poly.pdbx_strand_id
1 'polypeptide(L)'
;LQADEVLGVAFSFIYNGKTYQVGEFSTDNKENTSDCIYVKLLKGITMSPDMMFWDLMMKNVYSLGAYSVQKEKFKLNVTYQSDSTGTYVNYLPEGNCANQILIRVLGLDRLDTYDNPNPDGFFDFIDGYTIQAETGKIIFPCVQPFGSKLREKVGNAYASKYVFQELYDSTLTVARQIAEKNKFLLSGEYKASSGSEIDLGATNVARGSVRVTAGGATLTENVDYTVDYSLGRVTILNESIISSGTPV
;
A
#
# COMPACT_ATOMS: atom_id res chain seq x y z
N LEU A 1 -3.84 -13.78 4.07
CA LEU A 1 -4.38 -14.72 3.06
C LEU A 1 -3.38 -14.85 1.93
N GLN A 2 -3.06 -16.08 1.57
CA GLN A 2 -2.19 -16.39 0.45
C GLN A 2 -2.92 -16.23 -0.90
N ALA A 3 -2.18 -16.23 -2.00
CA ALA A 3 -2.76 -15.97 -3.32
C ALA A 3 -3.80 -17.04 -3.73
N ASP A 4 -3.56 -18.29 -3.35
CA ASP A 4 -4.38 -19.48 -3.66
C ASP A 4 -5.51 -19.73 -2.64
N GLU A 5 -5.58 -18.95 -1.56
CA GLU A 5 -6.65 -19.08 -0.57
C GLU A 5 -7.93 -18.38 -0.99
N VAL A 6 -9.07 -19.04 -0.69
CA VAL A 6 -10.41 -18.49 -0.89
C VAL A 6 -10.97 -18.02 0.44
N LEU A 7 -11.59 -16.86 0.47
CA LEU A 7 -12.25 -16.31 1.65
C LEU A 7 -13.76 -16.26 1.44
N GLY A 8 -14.47 -17.11 2.17
CA GLY A 8 -15.92 -17.08 2.31
C GLY A 8 -16.31 -16.68 3.73
N VAL A 9 -17.38 -15.92 3.89
CA VAL A 9 -17.88 -15.49 5.18
C VAL A 9 -19.39 -15.69 5.30
N ALA A 10 -19.84 -15.97 6.52
CA ALA A 10 -21.23 -15.86 6.93
C ALA A 10 -21.29 -14.97 8.18
N PHE A 11 -22.25 -14.05 8.22
CA PHE A 11 -22.43 -13.14 9.35
C PHE A 11 -23.89 -12.68 9.47
N SER A 12 -24.25 -12.20 10.65
CA SER A 12 -25.51 -11.52 10.88
C SER A 12 -25.26 -10.09 11.38
N PHE A 13 -26.18 -9.19 11.05
CA PHE A 13 -26.15 -7.81 11.52
C PHE A 13 -27.57 -7.30 11.79
N ILE A 14 -27.66 -6.28 12.62
CA ILE A 14 -28.92 -5.62 12.94
C ILE A 14 -28.95 -4.25 12.26
N TYR A 15 -30.00 -4.00 11.49
CA TYR A 15 -30.26 -2.71 10.87
C TYR A 15 -31.73 -2.31 11.08
N ASN A 16 -31.98 -1.12 11.60
CA ASN A 16 -33.33 -0.62 11.94
C ASN A 16 -34.15 -1.61 12.78
N GLY A 17 -33.53 -2.26 13.77
CA GLY A 17 -34.18 -3.22 14.67
C GLY A 17 -34.51 -4.59 14.05
N LYS A 18 -34.11 -4.84 12.81
CA LYS A 18 -34.25 -6.13 12.13
C LYS A 18 -32.91 -6.83 11.99
N THR A 19 -32.89 -8.12 12.26
CA THR A 19 -31.72 -8.96 12.04
C THR A 19 -31.66 -9.42 10.58
N TYR A 20 -30.52 -9.26 9.96
CA TYR A 20 -30.21 -9.75 8.62
C TYR A 20 -29.10 -10.77 8.71
N GLN A 21 -29.20 -11.85 7.94
CA GLN A 21 -28.19 -12.88 7.84
C GLN A 21 -27.67 -12.94 6.40
N VAL A 22 -26.34 -13.02 6.26
CA VAL A 22 -25.66 -13.23 4.99
C VAL A 22 -24.87 -14.52 5.09
N GLY A 23 -25.18 -15.46 4.21
CA GLY A 23 -24.64 -16.81 4.26
C GLY A 23 -25.30 -17.68 5.33
N GLU A 24 -24.90 -18.94 5.42
CA GLU A 24 -25.37 -19.94 6.35
C GLU A 24 -24.29 -20.24 7.37
N PHE A 25 -24.66 -20.37 8.64
CA PHE A 25 -23.73 -20.78 9.69
C PHE A 25 -23.62 -22.32 9.70
N SER A 26 -22.42 -22.82 9.99
CA SER A 26 -22.20 -24.26 10.15
C SER A 26 -23.04 -24.90 11.28
N THR A 27 -23.51 -24.07 12.21
CA THR A 27 -24.40 -24.49 13.32
C THR A 27 -25.84 -24.66 12.89
N ASP A 28 -26.25 -24.10 11.76
CA ASP A 28 -27.64 -24.11 11.30
C ASP A 28 -28.00 -25.43 10.59
N ASN A 29 -26.99 -26.15 10.08
CA ASN A 29 -27.12 -27.43 9.39
C ASN A 29 -26.86 -28.61 10.34
N LYS A 30 -27.90 -29.10 11.01
CA LYS A 30 -27.76 -30.12 12.04
C LYS A 30 -28.07 -31.56 11.59
N GLU A 31 -28.64 -31.80 10.42
CA GLU A 31 -29.22 -33.11 10.10
C GLU A 31 -28.66 -33.86 8.90
N ASN A 32 -27.90 -33.23 7.99
CA ASN A 32 -27.35 -33.92 6.83
C ASN A 32 -25.89 -33.50 6.56
N THR A 33 -24.98 -34.46 6.66
CA THR A 33 -23.54 -34.30 6.38
C THR A 33 -23.21 -34.12 4.89
N SER A 34 -24.19 -34.14 4.00
CA SER A 34 -24.05 -33.97 2.54
C SER A 34 -24.50 -32.59 2.04
N ASP A 35 -25.08 -31.76 2.90
CA ASP A 35 -25.58 -30.45 2.49
C ASP A 35 -24.47 -29.43 2.36
N CYS A 36 -24.49 -28.66 1.26
CA CYS A 36 -23.56 -27.54 1.04
C CYS A 36 -23.98 -26.36 1.89
N ILE A 37 -22.98 -25.67 2.47
CA ILE A 37 -23.18 -24.40 3.19
C ILE A 37 -22.97 -23.25 2.20
N TYR A 38 -23.93 -22.34 2.13
CA TYR A 38 -23.83 -21.14 1.30
C TYR A 38 -23.15 -20.01 2.07
N VAL A 39 -22.03 -19.51 1.56
CA VAL A 39 -21.27 -18.40 2.16
C VAL A 39 -21.09 -17.27 1.15
N LYS A 40 -20.93 -16.04 1.65
CA LYS A 40 -20.58 -14.90 0.81
C LYS A 40 -19.09 -14.96 0.46
N LEU A 41 -18.78 -15.06 -0.81
CA LEU A 41 -17.39 -15.03 -1.29
C LEU A 41 -16.84 -13.59 -1.25
N LEU A 42 -15.74 -13.39 -0.52
CA LEU A 42 -15.00 -12.10 -0.46
C LEU A 42 -13.73 -12.13 -1.31
N LYS A 43 -13.07 -13.28 -1.43
CA LYS A 43 -11.87 -13.47 -2.25
C LYS A 43 -11.92 -14.83 -2.91
N GLY A 44 -11.71 -14.88 -4.23
CA GLY A 44 -11.51 -16.09 -5.00
C GLY A 44 -10.03 -16.38 -5.26
N ILE A 45 -9.74 -17.51 -5.90
CA ILE A 45 -8.38 -17.85 -6.37
C ILE A 45 -7.95 -16.87 -7.46
N THR A 46 -8.83 -16.57 -8.40
CA THR A 46 -8.58 -15.62 -9.48
C THR A 46 -9.24 -14.29 -9.16
N MET A 47 -8.48 -13.19 -9.24
CA MET A 47 -8.96 -11.82 -9.07
C MET A 47 -9.00 -11.15 -10.44
N SER A 48 -10.20 -10.83 -10.93
CA SER A 48 -10.43 -10.14 -12.19
C SER A 48 -11.43 -9.01 -11.99
N PRO A 49 -11.33 -7.90 -12.73
CA PRO A 49 -12.29 -6.80 -12.69
C PRO A 49 -13.74 -7.21 -12.94
N ASP A 50 -13.97 -8.31 -13.69
CA ASP A 50 -15.31 -8.83 -14.00
C ASP A 50 -15.96 -9.58 -12.84
N MET A 51 -15.22 -9.86 -11.77
CA MET A 51 -15.72 -10.61 -10.62
C MET A 51 -16.49 -9.70 -9.66
N MET A 52 -17.64 -10.16 -9.17
CA MET A 52 -18.50 -9.41 -8.24
C MET A 52 -17.80 -8.99 -6.94
N PHE A 53 -16.74 -9.68 -6.54
CA PHE A 53 -15.95 -9.36 -5.35
C PHE A 53 -14.75 -8.44 -5.62
N TRP A 54 -14.54 -7.99 -6.88
CA TRP A 54 -13.47 -7.04 -7.22
C TRP A 54 -13.54 -5.75 -6.41
N ASP A 55 -14.75 -5.22 -6.19
CA ASP A 55 -14.96 -4.00 -5.43
C ASP A 55 -14.78 -4.16 -3.92
N LEU A 56 -14.70 -5.40 -3.43
CA LEU A 56 -14.40 -5.69 -2.02
C LEU A 56 -12.91 -5.65 -1.70
N MET A 57 -12.05 -5.56 -2.71
CA MET A 57 -10.60 -5.45 -2.54
C MET A 57 -10.24 -4.13 -1.86
N MET A 58 -9.28 -4.19 -0.93
CA MET A 58 -8.68 -2.98 -0.33
C MET A 58 -7.79 -2.29 -1.37
N LYS A 59 -8.35 -1.31 -2.07
CA LYS A 59 -7.67 -0.58 -3.16
C LYS A 59 -6.87 0.64 -2.65
N ASN A 60 -6.82 0.86 -1.35
CA ASN A 60 -6.21 2.00 -0.67
C ASN A 60 -4.99 1.61 0.19
N VAL A 61 -4.52 0.37 0.11
CA VAL A 61 -3.39 -0.14 0.89
C VAL A 61 -2.19 -0.39 -0.02
N TYR A 62 -1.06 0.22 0.30
CA TYR A 62 0.18 0.15 -0.49
C TYR A 62 1.33 -0.33 0.37
N SER A 63 2.05 -1.36 -0.06
CA SER A 63 3.21 -1.89 0.65
C SER A 63 4.43 -1.02 0.44
N LEU A 64 5.18 -0.77 1.51
CA LEU A 64 6.50 -0.13 1.47
C LEU A 64 7.63 -1.13 1.20
N GLY A 65 7.34 -2.44 1.21
CA GLY A 65 8.37 -3.48 1.18
C GLY A 65 9.20 -3.55 2.46
N ALA A 66 8.67 -3.04 3.57
CA ALA A 66 9.34 -2.93 4.86
C ALA A 66 8.51 -3.62 5.94
N TYR A 67 9.15 -4.02 7.04
CA TYR A 67 8.52 -4.61 8.22
C TYR A 67 8.96 -3.88 9.48
N SER A 68 8.10 -3.89 10.50
CA SER A 68 8.38 -3.30 11.82
C SER A 68 8.87 -1.85 11.75
N VAL A 69 8.17 -1.05 10.97
CA VAL A 69 8.48 0.37 10.71
C VAL A 69 8.28 1.19 11.99
N GLN A 70 9.30 1.95 12.38
CA GLN A 70 9.24 2.80 13.57
C GLN A 70 8.74 4.20 13.23
N LYS A 71 7.98 4.83 14.16
CA LYS A 71 7.50 6.21 14.05
C LYS A 71 8.67 7.21 14.01
N GLU A 72 9.75 6.92 14.75
CA GLU A 72 10.92 7.79 14.84
C GLU A 72 11.62 7.89 13.48
N LYS A 73 11.81 9.11 13.02
CA LYS A 73 12.43 9.43 11.73
C LYS A 73 11.66 8.91 10.49
N PHE A 74 10.42 8.47 10.66
CA PHE A 74 9.59 8.12 9.51
C PHE A 74 9.23 9.37 8.71
N LYS A 75 9.46 9.31 7.41
CA LYS A 75 9.03 10.35 6.47
C LYS A 75 8.39 9.68 5.27
N LEU A 76 7.27 10.17 4.84
CA LEU A 76 6.60 9.75 3.62
C LEU A 76 6.19 10.97 2.81
N ASN A 77 6.49 10.93 1.52
CA ASN A 77 6.04 11.89 0.55
C ASN A 77 5.29 11.19 -0.58
N VAL A 78 4.27 11.86 -1.10
CA VAL A 78 3.63 11.49 -2.35
C VAL A 78 4.06 12.52 -3.38
N THR A 79 4.65 12.06 -4.47
CA THR A 79 5.12 12.93 -5.54
C THR A 79 4.48 12.56 -6.88
N TYR A 80 4.44 13.50 -7.78
CA TYR A 80 3.93 13.36 -9.14
C TYR A 80 5.03 13.74 -10.13
N GLN A 81 5.26 12.93 -11.15
CA GLN A 81 6.21 13.24 -12.21
C GLN A 81 5.61 14.28 -13.16
N SER A 82 6.19 15.47 -13.15
CA SER A 82 5.75 16.60 -13.96
C SER A 82 5.94 16.33 -15.45
N ASP A 83 4.90 16.56 -16.25
CA ASP A 83 4.95 16.40 -17.71
C ASP A 83 5.87 17.39 -18.40
N SER A 84 6.05 18.57 -17.82
CA SER A 84 6.85 19.64 -18.41
C SER A 84 8.34 19.49 -18.13
N THR A 85 8.71 18.99 -16.94
CA THR A 85 10.10 18.93 -16.49
C THR A 85 10.65 17.52 -16.35
N GLY A 86 9.77 16.50 -16.30
CA GLY A 86 10.13 15.12 -15.99
C GLY A 86 10.54 14.88 -14.53
N THR A 87 10.60 15.95 -13.71
CA THR A 87 10.99 15.87 -12.30
C THR A 87 9.81 15.52 -11.41
N TYR A 88 10.09 14.90 -10.26
CA TYR A 88 9.08 14.62 -9.26
C TYR A 88 8.85 15.83 -8.36
N VAL A 89 7.58 16.24 -8.25
CA VAL A 89 7.11 17.35 -7.41
C VAL A 89 6.04 16.84 -6.44
N ASN A 90 5.97 17.42 -5.27
CA ASN A 90 5.02 17.01 -4.22
C ASN A 90 3.67 17.73 -4.30
N TYR A 91 3.34 18.31 -5.43
CA TYR A 91 2.08 19.02 -5.70
C TYR A 91 1.63 18.81 -7.15
N LEU A 92 0.37 19.12 -7.45
CA LEU A 92 -0.11 19.21 -8.83
C LEU A 92 -0.08 20.68 -9.26
N PRO A 93 0.42 20.99 -10.48
CA PRO A 93 0.50 22.37 -10.95
C PRO A 93 -0.85 22.96 -11.35
N GLU A 94 -1.86 22.13 -11.59
CA GLU A 94 -3.18 22.54 -12.12
C GLU A 94 -4.32 21.87 -11.33
N GLY A 95 -5.53 22.41 -11.48
CA GLY A 95 -6.74 21.89 -10.84
C GLY A 95 -7.10 22.61 -9.55
N ASN A 96 -8.22 22.21 -8.92
CA ASN A 96 -8.74 22.87 -7.72
C ASN A 96 -7.83 22.71 -6.49
N CYS A 97 -6.94 21.71 -6.51
CA CYS A 97 -5.91 21.48 -5.48
C CYS A 97 -4.51 21.87 -5.95
N ALA A 98 -4.41 22.77 -6.94
CA ALA A 98 -3.12 23.21 -7.47
C ALA A 98 -2.23 23.78 -6.34
N ASN A 99 -0.93 23.45 -6.42
CA ASN A 99 0.11 23.87 -5.48
C ASN A 99 -0.12 23.45 -4.00
N GLN A 100 -1.09 22.57 -3.74
CA GLN A 100 -1.23 21.94 -2.42
C GLN A 100 -0.37 20.67 -2.35
N ILE A 101 0.23 20.42 -1.19
CA ILE A 101 1.05 19.24 -0.97
C ILE A 101 0.19 17.98 -1.11
N LEU A 102 0.63 17.04 -1.95
CA LEU A 102 -0.13 15.83 -2.29
C LEU A 102 -0.48 14.96 -1.09
N ILE A 103 0.41 14.87 -0.11
CA ILE A 103 0.14 14.11 1.11
C ILE A 103 -1.10 14.65 1.85
N ARG A 104 -1.32 15.97 1.84
CA ARG A 104 -2.51 16.63 2.39
C ARG A 104 -3.74 16.40 1.52
N VAL A 105 -3.61 16.57 0.19
CA VAL A 105 -4.71 16.36 -0.76
C VAL A 105 -5.27 14.94 -0.65
N LEU A 106 -4.41 13.96 -0.42
CA LEU A 106 -4.75 12.55 -0.28
C LEU A 106 -5.16 12.15 1.15
N GLY A 107 -5.12 13.09 2.10
CA GLY A 107 -5.65 12.93 3.45
C GLY A 107 -4.71 12.20 4.42
N LEU A 108 -3.42 12.18 4.15
CA LEU A 108 -2.37 11.60 5.00
C LEU A 108 -1.65 12.65 5.87
N ASP A 109 -2.06 13.92 5.80
CA ASP A 109 -1.61 15.07 6.60
C ASP A 109 -2.86 15.82 7.08
N ARG A 110 -3.32 15.54 8.28
CA ARG A 110 -4.51 16.14 8.92
C ARG A 110 -4.18 16.68 10.31
N LEU A 111 -3.15 16.17 10.93
CA LEU A 111 -2.75 16.45 12.29
C LEU A 111 -1.43 17.23 12.30
N ASP A 112 -1.13 17.86 13.42
CA ASP A 112 0.19 18.39 13.73
C ASP A 112 1.01 17.39 14.58
N THR A 113 2.23 17.72 14.89
CA THR A 113 3.13 16.90 15.72
C THR A 113 2.60 16.64 17.13
N TYR A 114 1.55 17.33 17.56
CA TYR A 114 0.88 17.15 18.87
C TYR A 114 -0.48 16.42 18.74
N ASP A 115 -0.74 15.82 17.58
CA ASP A 115 -1.99 15.12 17.27
C ASP A 115 -3.25 16.03 17.28
N ASN A 116 -3.09 17.37 17.14
CA ASN A 116 -4.23 18.27 16.96
C ASN A 116 -4.65 18.36 15.48
N PRO A 117 -5.92 18.65 15.18
CA PRO A 117 -6.43 18.80 13.82
C PRO A 117 -5.88 20.05 13.11
N ASN A 118 -4.61 20.05 12.76
CA ASN A 118 -3.91 21.12 12.08
C ASN A 118 -2.81 20.55 11.17
N PRO A 119 -3.05 20.43 9.85
CA PRO A 119 -2.07 19.86 8.92
C PRO A 119 -0.74 20.62 8.94
N ASP A 120 0.38 19.91 9.11
CA ASP A 120 1.73 20.49 9.25
C ASP A 120 2.66 20.19 8.06
N GLY A 121 2.20 19.43 7.07
CA GLY A 121 2.96 19.07 5.87
C GLY A 121 3.73 17.77 6.00
N PHE A 122 3.59 17.04 7.11
CA PHE A 122 4.20 15.76 7.34
C PHE A 122 3.14 14.65 7.34
N PHE A 123 3.61 13.41 7.20
CA PHE A 123 2.76 12.24 7.25
C PHE A 123 2.30 11.96 8.68
N ASP A 124 1.00 11.81 8.86
CA ASP A 124 0.41 11.40 10.14
C ASP A 124 0.67 9.92 10.39
N PHE A 125 1.66 9.59 11.22
CA PHE A 125 1.98 8.22 11.57
C PHE A 125 1.01 7.70 12.65
N ILE A 126 -0.10 7.10 12.24
CA ILE A 126 -1.13 6.53 13.12
C ILE A 126 -1.26 5.06 12.79
N ASP A 127 -0.71 4.18 13.66
CA ASP A 127 -0.75 2.74 13.46
C ASP A 127 -2.19 2.23 13.44
N GLY A 128 -2.50 1.34 12.48
CA GLY A 128 -3.84 0.83 12.22
C GLY A 128 -4.76 1.77 11.44
N TYR A 129 -4.36 3.04 11.17
CA TYR A 129 -5.18 4.00 10.44
C TYR A 129 -4.51 4.52 9.15
N THR A 130 -3.34 5.13 9.24
CA THR A 130 -2.58 5.63 8.08
C THR A 130 -1.43 4.71 7.69
N ILE A 131 -0.99 3.89 8.63
CA ILE A 131 0.06 2.91 8.43
C ILE A 131 -0.26 1.66 9.26
N GLN A 132 0.09 0.49 8.75
CA GLN A 132 0.23 -0.74 9.51
C GLN A 132 1.73 -0.96 9.73
N ALA A 133 2.24 -0.53 10.86
CA ALA A 133 3.66 -0.43 11.12
C ALA A 133 4.36 -1.80 11.09
N GLU A 134 3.73 -2.84 11.61
CA GLU A 134 4.27 -4.22 11.64
C GLU A 134 4.54 -4.77 10.24
N THR A 135 3.64 -4.52 9.29
CA THR A 135 3.72 -5.06 7.91
C THR A 135 4.16 -4.03 6.88
N GLY A 136 4.50 -2.80 7.31
CA GLY A 136 4.96 -1.72 6.45
C GLY A 136 3.99 -1.36 5.32
N LYS A 137 2.70 -1.20 5.65
CA LYS A 137 1.67 -0.85 4.67
C LYS A 137 1.10 0.52 4.95
N ILE A 138 1.09 1.38 3.95
CA ILE A 138 0.40 2.68 4.01
C ILE A 138 -1.07 2.48 3.69
N ILE A 139 -1.94 3.05 4.50
CA ILE A 139 -3.39 2.99 4.36
C ILE A 139 -3.89 4.41 4.06
N PHE A 140 -4.40 4.62 2.87
CA PHE A 140 -5.06 5.89 2.56
C PHE A 140 -6.48 5.91 3.15
N PRO A 141 -6.95 7.03 3.72
CA PRO A 141 -8.27 7.11 4.36
C PRO A 141 -9.44 7.18 3.37
N CYS A 142 -9.21 6.84 2.10
CA CYS A 142 -10.20 6.80 1.03
C CYS A 142 -9.93 5.62 0.10
N VAL A 143 -10.99 5.04 -0.45
CA VAL A 143 -10.91 3.74 -1.17
C VAL A 143 -10.09 3.83 -2.46
N GLN A 144 -10.17 4.95 -3.19
CA GLN A 144 -9.47 5.14 -4.47
C GLN A 144 -8.70 6.48 -4.44
N PRO A 145 -7.57 6.56 -3.72
CA PRO A 145 -6.84 7.80 -3.51
C PRO A 145 -6.40 8.49 -4.81
N PHE A 146 -5.93 7.75 -5.81
CA PHE A 146 -5.50 8.29 -7.11
C PHE A 146 -6.60 8.22 -8.19
N GLY A 147 -7.77 7.69 -7.87
CA GLY A 147 -8.94 7.56 -8.74
C GLY A 147 -10.03 8.57 -8.41
N SER A 148 -11.20 8.06 -8.04
CA SER A 148 -12.39 8.87 -7.75
C SER A 148 -12.13 9.96 -6.70
N LYS A 149 -11.32 9.68 -5.68
CA LYS A 149 -11.01 10.69 -4.65
C LYS A 149 -10.16 11.84 -5.19
N LEU A 150 -9.15 11.54 -5.99
CA LEU A 150 -8.35 12.58 -6.63
C LEU A 150 -9.20 13.41 -7.61
N ARG A 151 -10.15 12.79 -8.32
CA ARG A 151 -11.11 13.49 -9.21
C ARG A 151 -11.91 14.55 -8.47
N GLU A 152 -12.42 14.23 -7.28
CA GLU A 152 -13.13 15.21 -6.44
C GLU A 152 -12.25 16.42 -6.08
N LYS A 153 -10.96 16.16 -5.83
CA LYS A 153 -10.00 17.18 -5.40
C LYS A 153 -9.49 18.05 -6.55
N VAL A 154 -9.14 17.43 -7.67
CA VAL A 154 -8.54 18.13 -8.81
C VAL A 154 -9.57 18.81 -9.71
N GLY A 155 -10.81 18.31 -9.71
CA GLY A 155 -11.91 18.76 -10.57
C GLY A 155 -11.97 18.03 -11.92
N ASN A 156 -13.17 17.96 -12.49
CA ASN A 156 -13.43 17.18 -13.70
C ASN A 156 -12.63 17.64 -14.93
N ALA A 157 -12.33 18.94 -15.02
CA ALA A 157 -11.57 19.51 -16.15
C ALA A 157 -10.15 18.95 -16.27
N TYR A 158 -9.54 18.55 -15.15
CA TYR A 158 -8.18 18.04 -15.09
C TYR A 158 -8.12 16.54 -14.77
N ALA A 159 -9.27 15.88 -14.65
CA ALA A 159 -9.35 14.46 -14.29
C ALA A 159 -8.64 13.57 -15.33
N SER A 160 -8.78 13.87 -16.62
CA SER A 160 -8.11 13.10 -17.68
C SER A 160 -6.59 13.11 -17.57
N LYS A 161 -6.01 14.19 -17.02
CA LYS A 161 -4.56 14.34 -16.87
C LYS A 161 -4.01 13.66 -15.61
N TYR A 162 -4.68 13.82 -14.47
CA TYR A 162 -4.12 13.44 -13.17
C TYR A 162 -4.74 12.19 -12.54
N VAL A 163 -5.97 11.84 -12.92
CA VAL A 163 -6.68 10.71 -12.31
C VAL A 163 -6.25 9.41 -12.95
N PHE A 164 -5.84 8.45 -12.12
CA PHE A 164 -5.46 7.12 -12.54
C PHE A 164 -6.55 6.11 -12.10
N GLN A 165 -7.70 6.16 -12.74
CA GLN A 165 -8.84 5.30 -12.42
C GLN A 165 -8.55 3.83 -12.80
N GLU A 166 -7.81 3.61 -13.87
CA GLU A 166 -7.43 2.28 -14.37
C GLU A 166 -6.60 1.48 -13.35
N LEU A 167 -5.96 2.16 -12.40
CA LEU A 167 -5.30 1.50 -11.25
C LEU A 167 -6.27 0.65 -10.43
N TYR A 168 -7.55 1.01 -10.42
CA TYR A 168 -8.61 0.37 -9.63
C TYR A 168 -9.55 -0.49 -10.44
N ASP A 169 -9.71 -0.19 -11.71
CA ASP A 169 -10.67 -0.83 -12.60
C ASP A 169 -10.02 -1.88 -13.51
N SER A 170 -8.69 -2.06 -13.40
CA SER A 170 -7.95 -3.06 -14.17
C SER A 170 -6.99 -3.87 -13.30
N THR A 171 -6.40 -4.91 -13.86
CA THR A 171 -5.36 -5.68 -13.17
C THR A 171 -4.06 -4.86 -13.04
N LEU A 172 -3.22 -5.22 -12.06
CA LEU A 172 -1.92 -4.57 -11.84
C LEU A 172 -1.05 -4.56 -13.11
N THR A 173 -1.07 -5.65 -13.88
CA THR A 173 -0.31 -5.77 -15.12
C THR A 173 -0.77 -4.75 -16.17
N VAL A 174 -2.08 -4.60 -16.35
CA VAL A 174 -2.65 -3.63 -17.28
C VAL A 174 -2.38 -2.20 -16.79
N ALA A 175 -2.61 -1.91 -15.51
CA ALA A 175 -2.36 -0.58 -14.96
C ALA A 175 -0.89 -0.15 -15.12
N ARG A 176 0.08 -1.04 -14.93
CA ARG A 176 1.51 -0.76 -15.12
C ARG A 176 1.89 -0.42 -16.56
N GLN A 177 1.13 -0.88 -17.55
CA GLN A 177 1.38 -0.58 -18.96
C GLN A 177 0.95 0.84 -19.35
N ILE A 178 0.12 1.50 -18.53
CA ILE A 178 -0.37 2.86 -18.78
C ILE A 178 0.65 3.86 -18.19
N ALA A 179 1.82 3.98 -18.83
CA ALA A 179 2.93 4.79 -18.34
C ALA A 179 2.56 6.28 -18.18
N GLU A 180 1.68 6.80 -19.04
CA GLU A 180 1.21 8.19 -19.01
C GLU A 180 0.39 8.55 -17.76
N LYS A 181 -0.19 7.55 -17.08
CA LYS A 181 -0.95 7.70 -15.83
C LYS A 181 -0.14 7.27 -14.61
N ASN A 182 0.83 6.39 -14.77
CA ASN A 182 1.65 5.84 -13.70
C ASN A 182 2.77 6.82 -13.29
N LYS A 183 2.39 7.99 -12.79
CA LYS A 183 3.29 9.12 -12.48
C LYS A 183 3.39 9.43 -10.99
N PHE A 184 2.60 8.78 -10.15
CA PHE A 184 2.67 8.96 -8.71
C PHE A 184 3.73 8.04 -8.10
N LEU A 185 4.51 8.59 -7.17
CA LEU A 185 5.54 7.87 -6.44
C LEU A 185 5.39 8.14 -4.95
N LEU A 186 5.37 7.05 -4.17
CA LEU A 186 5.54 7.09 -2.72
C LEU A 186 7.03 6.98 -2.42
N SER A 187 7.60 7.96 -1.76
CA SER A 187 9.02 8.00 -1.40
C SER A 187 9.19 8.51 0.02
N GLY A 188 10.28 8.10 0.68
CA GLY A 188 10.51 8.55 2.04
C GLY A 188 11.67 7.84 2.71
N GLU A 189 11.73 8.00 4.03
CA GLU A 189 12.74 7.41 4.89
C GLU A 189 12.04 6.69 6.04
N TYR A 190 12.54 5.54 6.42
CA TYR A 190 12.02 4.82 7.58
C TYR A 190 13.14 4.12 8.34
N LYS A 191 12.89 3.85 9.62
CA LYS A 191 13.71 2.99 10.44
C LYS A 191 12.91 1.74 10.79
N ALA A 192 13.43 0.57 10.48
CA ALA A 192 12.84 -0.70 10.90
C ALA A 192 13.48 -1.20 12.20
N SER A 193 12.69 -1.82 13.09
CA SER A 193 13.18 -2.33 14.37
C SER A 193 14.06 -3.57 14.25
N SER A 194 13.91 -4.34 13.17
CA SER A 194 14.79 -5.43 12.79
C SER A 194 15.56 -5.05 11.53
N GLY A 195 16.45 -4.07 11.64
CA GLY A 195 17.18 -3.45 10.53
C GLY A 195 18.08 -4.37 9.70
N SER A 196 17.87 -5.68 9.79
CA SER A 196 18.68 -6.65 9.07
C SER A 196 18.01 -7.21 7.81
N GLU A 197 16.68 -7.14 7.65
CA GLU A 197 16.00 -7.81 6.54
C GLU A 197 15.26 -6.81 5.63
N ILE A 198 15.55 -6.87 4.33
CA ILE A 198 14.97 -6.02 3.28
C ILE A 198 14.30 -6.92 2.25
N ASP A 199 13.02 -6.73 2.00
CA ASP A 199 12.28 -7.43 0.95
C ASP A 199 12.44 -6.69 -0.39
N LEU A 200 12.88 -7.39 -1.43
CA LEU A 200 13.08 -6.84 -2.76
C LEU A 200 11.78 -6.74 -3.57
N GLY A 201 10.66 -7.22 -3.01
CA GLY A 201 9.37 -7.24 -3.70
C GLY A 201 9.30 -8.17 -4.91
N ALA A 202 10.24 -9.10 -5.05
CA ALA A 202 10.36 -10.05 -6.15
C ALA A 202 10.85 -11.40 -5.64
N THR A 203 10.34 -12.48 -6.20
CA THR A 203 10.80 -13.85 -5.94
C THR A 203 11.64 -14.36 -7.12
N ASN A 204 12.49 -15.36 -6.87
CA ASN A 204 13.39 -15.92 -7.88
C ASN A 204 14.29 -14.86 -8.55
N VAL A 205 14.87 -14.01 -7.73
CA VAL A 205 15.81 -12.97 -8.17
C VAL A 205 17.08 -13.62 -8.75
N ALA A 206 17.60 -13.09 -9.84
CA ALA A 206 18.81 -13.65 -10.46
C ALA A 206 20.01 -13.47 -9.53
N ARG A 207 20.82 -14.53 -9.37
CA ARG A 207 22.03 -14.45 -8.54
C ARG A 207 23.00 -13.41 -9.07
N GLY A 208 23.54 -12.58 -8.17
CA GLY A 208 24.48 -11.51 -8.50
C GLY A 208 23.84 -10.24 -9.10
N SER A 209 22.49 -10.19 -9.20
CA SER A 209 21.78 -8.98 -9.67
C SER A 209 21.50 -7.97 -8.55
N VAL A 210 21.66 -8.39 -7.29
CA VAL A 210 21.40 -7.53 -6.13
C VAL A 210 22.67 -6.77 -5.77
N ARG A 211 22.54 -5.46 -5.65
CA ARG A 211 23.60 -4.57 -5.17
C ARG A 211 23.07 -3.75 -4.00
N VAL A 212 23.75 -3.85 -2.87
CA VAL A 212 23.38 -3.14 -1.64
C VAL A 212 24.37 -2.01 -1.40
N THR A 213 23.85 -0.85 -1.01
CA THR A 213 24.67 0.31 -0.65
C THR A 213 24.18 0.88 0.69
N ALA A 214 25.05 1.34 1.53
CA ALA A 214 24.73 2.04 2.77
C ALA A 214 25.50 3.34 2.85
N GLY A 215 24.81 4.46 3.03
CA GLY A 215 25.42 5.79 3.09
C GLY A 215 26.29 6.12 1.85
N GLY A 216 25.98 5.57 0.69
CA GLY A 216 26.74 5.73 -0.56
C GLY A 216 27.91 4.75 -0.75
N ALA A 217 28.27 3.94 0.26
CA ALA A 217 29.26 2.88 0.14
C ALA A 217 28.63 1.58 -0.36
N THR A 218 29.26 0.89 -1.31
CA THR A 218 28.81 -0.44 -1.77
C THR A 218 29.20 -1.50 -0.74
N LEU A 219 28.23 -2.32 -0.33
CA LEU A 219 28.41 -3.44 0.59
C LEU A 219 28.83 -4.71 -0.15
N THR A 220 29.46 -5.63 0.58
CA THR A 220 29.97 -6.90 0.04
C THR A 220 29.03 -8.04 0.45
N GLU A 221 28.54 -8.80 -0.52
CA GLU A 221 27.70 -9.97 -0.28
C GLU A 221 28.48 -11.05 0.49
N ASN A 222 27.81 -11.73 1.42
CA ASN A 222 28.35 -12.71 2.37
C ASN A 222 29.35 -12.16 3.41
N VAL A 223 29.58 -10.84 3.45
CA VAL A 223 30.38 -10.14 4.47
C VAL A 223 29.49 -9.16 5.22
N ASP A 224 28.92 -8.20 4.49
CA ASP A 224 28.06 -7.14 5.05
C ASP A 224 26.57 -7.50 4.96
N TYR A 225 26.19 -8.32 3.99
CA TYR A 225 24.80 -8.77 3.79
C TYR A 225 24.75 -10.16 3.14
N THR A 226 23.60 -10.83 3.26
CA THR A 226 23.26 -12.05 2.52
C THR A 226 21.98 -11.85 1.71
N VAL A 227 21.81 -12.63 0.64
CA VAL A 227 20.61 -12.58 -0.21
C VAL A 227 19.98 -13.96 -0.29
N ASP A 228 18.68 -14.03 0.09
CA ASP A 228 17.84 -15.15 -0.30
C ASP A 228 17.23 -14.84 -1.68
N TYR A 229 17.87 -15.35 -2.72
CA TYR A 229 17.45 -15.13 -4.09
C TYR A 229 16.10 -15.78 -4.43
N SER A 230 15.71 -16.84 -3.70
CA SER A 230 14.45 -17.53 -3.91
C SER A 230 13.27 -16.72 -3.39
N LEU A 231 13.43 -16.15 -2.20
CA LEU A 231 12.41 -15.32 -1.55
C LEU A 231 12.55 -13.83 -1.90
N GLY A 232 13.66 -13.42 -2.52
CA GLY A 232 13.95 -12.01 -2.82
C GLY A 232 14.18 -11.18 -1.56
N ARG A 233 14.94 -11.69 -0.60
CA ARG A 233 15.23 -11.02 0.66
C ARG A 233 16.72 -10.79 0.84
N VAL A 234 17.06 -9.59 1.32
CA VAL A 234 18.41 -9.22 1.71
C VAL A 234 18.47 -9.11 3.23
N THR A 235 19.43 -9.78 3.86
CA THR A 235 19.69 -9.66 5.29
C THR A 235 21.01 -8.96 5.51
N ILE A 236 21.01 -7.82 6.21
CA ILE A 236 22.22 -7.09 6.59
C ILE A 236 22.86 -7.81 7.78
N LEU A 237 24.14 -8.15 7.66
CA LEU A 237 24.92 -8.83 8.70
C LEU A 237 25.76 -7.85 9.53
N ASN A 238 26.08 -6.69 8.94
CA ASN A 238 26.97 -5.72 9.57
C ASN A 238 26.22 -4.89 10.63
N GLU A 239 26.42 -5.23 11.90
CA GLU A 239 25.78 -4.58 13.04
C GLU A 239 26.06 -3.07 13.13
N SER A 240 27.21 -2.60 12.63
CA SER A 240 27.52 -1.17 12.64
C SER A 240 26.63 -0.38 11.70
N ILE A 241 26.20 -0.97 10.59
CA ILE A 241 25.25 -0.37 9.64
C ILE A 241 23.86 -0.33 10.28
N ILE A 242 23.44 -1.45 10.88
CA ILE A 242 22.13 -1.57 11.53
C ILE A 242 22.01 -0.56 12.68
N SER A 243 23.05 -0.46 13.53
CA SER A 243 23.05 0.41 14.71
C SER A 243 23.20 1.89 14.38
N SER A 244 23.91 2.23 13.30
CA SER A 244 24.11 3.64 12.89
C SER A 244 22.85 4.29 12.32
N GLY A 245 21.83 3.50 11.92
CA GLY A 245 20.65 4.00 11.21
C GLY A 245 20.99 4.61 9.85
N THR A 246 22.10 4.17 9.26
CA THR A 246 22.50 4.58 7.91
C THR A 246 21.50 4.02 6.90
N PRO A 247 20.94 4.82 5.98
CA PRO A 247 20.05 4.33 4.94
C PRO A 247 20.74 3.28 4.05
N VAL A 248 20.05 2.17 3.84
CA VAL A 248 20.49 1.04 2.98
C VAL A 248 19.64 1.00 1.73
#